data_e5da7e052475e1beb1ea2c4e1012d0c2
#
_entry.id   e5da7e052475e1beb1ea2c4e1012d0c2
#
_cell.length_a   1.000
_cell.length_b   1.000
_cell.length_c   1.000
_cell.angle_alpha   90.00
_cell.angle_beta   90.00
_cell.angle_gamma   90.00
#
_symmetry.space_group_name_H-M   'P 1'
#
loop_
_entity.id
_entity.type
_entity.pdbx_description
1 polymer ?
#
loop_
_entity_poly.entity_id
_entity_poly.type
_entity_poly.pdbx_seq_one_letter_code
_entity_poly.pdbx_strand_id
1 'polypeptide(L)'
;MKPRTKFEKTVAASNERLAAISSKAVDWAIRNVVKHISFRTSGHKCTCGDCGGEFDYKGKGKSARCPHCGHRLQTVDTLARKNKEACYFSTLEAVDGMQVQRVFLLTVNYRKGKPMEAFCNEVCRLWLDSKGKTAVTSLARTLGYYKDSFSWASSIELRSMTDVHWVISNTYVYPYYSVIPKLRRNGMKGRLPDTHPMRLANALLSDHRIETMMKAKDLQAVAYFISHPHDLDRFWQSYKVAARHHYQPEDYDMWCDTIRLLDRCGRDIHNTKYICPKDLKAEHDRWLSKMNLMEEKRRNKERMERAKRHEADFYKNKSCFFGIVIRDNDIEISVLDSLEAYKAESEKMKHCVFQCEYYAKTDTVILSAHDRQGNRIETVEFSLTKGKVVQSRGVCNSNTEFHDRIIKLVNDNAHR
;
A
#
# COMPACT_ATOMS: atom_id res chain seq x y z
N MET A 1 8.91 7.99 -34.72
CA MET A 1 7.58 7.64 -35.32
C MET A 1 7.09 8.82 -36.17
N LYS A 2 6.56 8.58 -37.40
CA LYS A 2 6.04 9.68 -38.21
C LYS A 2 4.70 10.23 -37.63
N PRO A 3 4.51 11.57 -37.51
CA PRO A 3 3.29 12.14 -36.98
C PRO A 3 2.11 11.88 -37.93
N ARG A 4 1.00 11.34 -37.43
CA ARG A 4 -0.19 10.95 -38.19
C ARG A 4 -1.34 11.94 -38.02
N THR A 5 -1.57 12.38 -36.79
CA THR A 5 -2.66 13.29 -36.46
C THR A 5 -2.25 14.77 -36.57
N LYS A 6 -3.24 15.70 -36.67
CA LYS A 6 -2.97 17.15 -36.62
C LYS A 6 -2.24 17.53 -35.32
N PHE A 7 -2.65 16.93 -34.19
CA PHE A 7 -2.00 17.16 -32.88
C PHE A 7 -0.55 16.72 -32.88
N GLU A 8 -0.25 15.50 -33.34
CA GLU A 8 1.14 14.97 -33.42
C GLU A 8 2.03 15.82 -34.33
N LYS A 9 1.47 16.35 -35.45
CA LYS A 9 2.21 17.27 -36.34
C LYS A 9 2.55 18.57 -35.62
N THR A 10 1.60 19.12 -34.83
CA THR A 10 1.85 20.33 -34.03
C THR A 10 2.92 20.04 -32.96
N VAL A 11 2.80 18.92 -32.27
CA VAL A 11 3.82 18.48 -31.26
C VAL A 11 5.21 18.36 -31.88
N ALA A 12 5.33 17.74 -33.06
CA ALA A 12 6.62 17.59 -33.73
C ALA A 12 7.24 18.96 -34.08
N ALA A 13 6.45 19.86 -34.64
CA ALA A 13 6.93 21.20 -34.96
C ALA A 13 7.30 22.05 -33.73
N SER A 14 6.54 21.96 -32.64
CA SER A 14 6.85 22.65 -31.37
C SER A 14 8.07 22.02 -30.68
N ASN A 15 8.24 20.71 -30.81
CA ASN A 15 9.37 19.96 -30.25
C ASN A 15 10.72 20.46 -30.78
N GLU A 16 10.80 20.84 -32.05
CA GLU A 16 12.03 21.34 -32.69
C GLU A 16 12.39 22.76 -32.23
N ARG A 17 11.40 23.54 -31.80
CA ARG A 17 11.57 24.95 -31.42
C ARG A 17 11.79 25.20 -29.94
N LEU A 18 11.78 24.15 -29.11
CA LEU A 18 11.97 24.31 -27.68
C LEU A 18 13.40 24.78 -27.36
N ALA A 19 13.48 25.87 -26.61
CA ALA A 19 14.76 26.38 -26.09
C ALA A 19 15.45 25.41 -25.13
N ALA A 20 16.75 25.54 -24.97
CA ALA A 20 17.49 24.81 -23.94
C ALA A 20 16.93 25.14 -22.54
N ILE A 21 17.12 24.21 -21.61
CA ILE A 21 16.74 24.42 -20.20
C ILE A 21 17.52 25.59 -19.60
N SER A 22 16.88 26.37 -18.73
CA SER A 22 17.56 27.48 -18.05
C SER A 22 18.58 26.97 -17.02
N SER A 23 19.72 27.67 -16.88
CA SER A 23 20.70 27.40 -15.85
C SER A 23 20.10 27.43 -14.46
N LYS A 24 19.16 28.34 -14.20
CA LYS A 24 18.43 28.45 -12.91
C LYS A 24 17.69 27.17 -12.53
N ALA A 25 17.09 26.46 -13.50
CA ALA A 25 16.40 25.21 -13.25
C ALA A 25 17.39 24.06 -12.97
N VAL A 26 18.52 24.03 -13.66
CA VAL A 26 19.61 23.08 -13.42
C VAL A 26 20.23 23.30 -12.04
N ASP A 27 20.55 24.55 -11.67
CA ASP A 27 21.08 24.91 -10.38
C ASP A 27 20.13 24.58 -9.22
N TRP A 28 18.83 24.76 -9.45
CA TRP A 28 17.82 24.36 -8.49
C TRP A 28 17.80 22.84 -8.31
N ALA A 29 17.85 22.09 -9.41
CA ALA A 29 17.86 20.63 -9.36
C ALA A 29 19.10 20.08 -8.64
N ILE A 30 20.27 20.65 -8.92
CA ILE A 30 21.50 20.31 -8.21
C ILE A 30 21.34 20.54 -6.70
N ARG A 31 20.77 21.67 -6.28
CA ARG A 31 20.63 22.00 -4.86
C ARG A 31 19.55 21.23 -4.12
N ASN A 32 18.46 20.81 -4.81
CA ASN A 32 17.26 20.30 -4.14
C ASN A 32 16.93 18.84 -4.44
N VAL A 33 17.50 18.27 -5.51
CA VAL A 33 17.16 16.92 -5.98
C VAL A 33 18.30 15.94 -5.78
N VAL A 34 19.54 16.42 -5.92
CA VAL A 34 20.75 15.62 -5.74
C VAL A 34 21.05 15.42 -4.25
N LYS A 35 21.55 14.25 -3.91
CA LYS A 35 22.06 13.99 -2.55
C LYS A 35 23.47 14.56 -2.40
N HIS A 36 23.60 15.58 -1.60
CA HIS A 36 24.91 16.11 -1.24
C HIS A 36 25.61 15.16 -0.25
N ILE A 37 26.78 14.65 -0.61
CA ILE A 37 27.49 13.62 0.18
C ILE A 37 28.83 14.09 0.69
N SER A 38 29.27 13.51 1.82
CA SER A 38 30.67 13.56 2.24
C SER A 38 31.23 12.14 2.37
N PHE A 39 32.45 11.93 1.92
CA PHE A 39 33.20 10.70 2.10
C PHE A 39 33.89 10.76 3.47
N ARG A 40 33.52 9.89 4.39
CA ARG A 40 34.17 9.75 5.69
C ARG A 40 35.06 8.52 5.69
N THR A 41 36.33 8.73 6.03
CA THR A 41 37.29 7.65 6.30
C THR A 41 37.47 7.47 7.80
N SER A 42 38.29 6.51 8.24
CA SER A 42 38.61 6.31 9.66
C SER A 42 39.15 7.59 10.28
N GLY A 43 38.79 7.90 11.54
CA GLY A 43 39.37 8.99 12.31
C GLY A 43 38.76 10.38 12.14
N HIS A 44 37.47 10.46 11.83
CA HIS A 44 36.71 11.72 11.75
C HIS A 44 36.99 12.62 10.54
N LYS A 45 37.89 12.26 9.64
CA LYS A 45 38.18 13.04 8.42
C LYS A 45 37.10 12.82 7.36
N CYS A 46 36.50 13.93 6.94
CA CYS A 46 35.48 13.95 5.87
C CYS A 46 36.01 14.75 4.67
N THR A 47 35.66 14.31 3.48
CA THR A 47 35.87 15.05 2.23
C THR A 47 34.52 15.39 1.64
N CYS A 48 34.25 16.66 1.39
CA CYS A 48 33.01 17.11 0.75
C CYS A 48 32.94 16.60 -0.70
N GLY A 49 31.84 15.96 -1.05
CA GLY A 49 31.60 15.52 -2.44
C GLY A 49 31.33 16.70 -3.37
N ASP A 50 30.76 17.80 -2.87
CA ASP A 50 30.37 18.93 -3.69
C ASP A 50 31.56 19.82 -4.09
N CYS A 51 32.40 20.22 -3.14
CA CYS A 51 33.52 21.15 -3.40
C CYS A 51 34.91 20.49 -3.32
N GLY A 52 34.98 19.21 -2.90
CA GLY A 52 36.26 18.52 -2.71
C GLY A 52 37.02 18.87 -1.45
N GLY A 53 36.56 19.84 -0.66
CA GLY A 53 37.25 20.33 0.57
C GLY A 53 37.28 19.28 1.68
N GLU A 54 38.39 19.17 2.39
CA GLU A 54 38.53 18.27 3.54
C GLU A 54 38.20 19.01 4.84
N PHE A 55 37.58 18.33 5.79
CA PHE A 55 37.24 18.87 7.10
C PHE A 55 37.10 17.77 8.15
N ASP A 56 37.27 18.16 9.40
CA ASP A 56 37.08 17.25 10.53
C ASP A 56 35.63 17.28 11.02
N TYR A 57 35.01 16.07 11.15
CA TYR A 57 33.67 15.91 11.67
C TYR A 57 33.67 14.88 12.80
N LYS A 58 33.64 15.35 14.05
CA LYS A 58 33.64 14.50 15.25
C LYS A 58 32.25 13.92 15.61
N GLY A 59 31.21 14.34 14.91
CA GLY A 59 29.84 13.84 15.17
C GLY A 59 29.66 12.40 14.77
N LYS A 60 28.90 11.64 15.59
CA LYS A 60 28.48 10.24 15.28
C LYS A 60 27.34 10.18 14.25
N GLY A 61 26.75 11.32 13.88
CA GLY A 61 25.59 11.41 12.99
C GLY A 61 25.92 11.18 11.52
N LYS A 62 24.88 10.85 10.75
CA LYS A 62 24.94 10.68 9.28
C LYS A 62 24.80 12.01 8.50
N SER A 63 24.90 13.17 9.15
CA SER A 63 24.74 14.48 8.51
C SER A 63 25.79 15.44 9.03
N ALA A 64 26.54 16.06 8.11
CA ALA A 64 27.55 17.08 8.39
C ALA A 64 27.26 18.34 7.56
N ARG A 65 27.83 19.49 7.96
CA ARG A 65 27.83 20.72 7.15
C ARG A 65 29.25 21.01 6.70
N CYS A 66 29.45 21.20 5.40
CA CYS A 66 30.75 21.54 4.87
C CYS A 66 31.14 22.96 5.29
N PRO A 67 32.33 23.19 5.92
CA PRO A 67 32.77 24.52 6.27
C PRO A 67 33.20 25.36 5.07
N HIS A 68 33.52 24.72 3.93
CA HIS A 68 34.00 25.42 2.73
C HIS A 68 32.89 25.92 1.83
N CYS A 69 31.87 25.07 1.51
CA CYS A 69 30.76 25.44 0.61
C CYS A 69 29.43 25.65 1.34
N GLY A 70 29.35 25.35 2.64
CA GLY A 70 28.13 25.52 3.45
C GLY A 70 27.02 24.51 3.24
N HIS A 71 27.14 23.54 2.31
CA HIS A 71 26.13 22.56 2.04
C HIS A 71 25.98 21.57 3.19
N ARG A 72 24.73 21.13 3.42
CA ARG A 72 24.43 20.01 4.31
C ARG A 72 24.65 18.71 3.57
N LEU A 73 25.53 17.86 4.10
CA LEU A 73 26.00 16.66 3.48
C LEU A 73 25.49 15.43 4.22
N GLN A 74 25.11 14.41 3.49
CA GLN A 74 24.94 13.06 4.03
C GLN A 74 26.32 12.39 4.11
N THR A 75 26.75 12.06 5.32
CA THR A 75 28.05 11.41 5.54
C THR A 75 27.95 9.93 5.19
N VAL A 76 28.84 9.47 4.32
CA VAL A 76 28.95 8.08 3.88
C VAL A 76 30.29 7.53 4.35
N ASP A 77 30.24 6.50 5.18
CA ASP A 77 31.44 5.77 5.63
C ASP A 77 31.92 4.86 4.49
N THR A 78 32.98 5.25 3.82
CA THR A 78 33.46 4.50 2.64
C THR A 78 34.92 4.77 2.33
N LEU A 79 35.59 3.74 1.84
CA LEU A 79 36.93 3.84 1.24
C LEU A 79 36.86 4.18 -0.26
N ALA A 80 35.69 4.17 -0.87
CA ALA A 80 35.50 4.50 -2.27
C ALA A 80 35.92 5.96 -2.54
N ARG A 81 36.62 6.18 -3.64
CA ARG A 81 37.09 7.51 -4.08
C ARG A 81 36.14 8.18 -5.08
N LYS A 82 35.13 7.45 -5.55
CA LYS A 82 34.16 7.90 -6.55
C LYS A 82 32.75 7.46 -6.15
N ASN A 83 31.78 8.31 -6.45
CA ASN A 83 30.36 7.96 -6.40
C ASN A 83 29.65 8.62 -7.59
N LYS A 84 28.64 7.96 -8.13
CA LYS A 84 27.79 8.48 -9.21
C LYS A 84 26.34 8.45 -8.73
N GLU A 85 25.63 9.55 -8.91
CA GLU A 85 24.20 9.63 -8.67
C GLU A 85 23.48 10.05 -9.95
N ALA A 86 22.30 9.47 -10.19
CA ALA A 86 21.43 9.84 -11.29
C ALA A 86 20.01 9.99 -10.77
N CYS A 87 19.40 11.14 -11.06
CA CYS A 87 18.03 11.45 -10.64
C CYS A 87 17.28 12.17 -11.75
N TYR A 88 15.93 12.06 -11.72
CA TYR A 88 15.08 12.79 -12.64
C TYR A 88 14.50 14.04 -11.98
N PHE A 89 14.43 15.12 -12.74
CA PHE A 89 13.59 16.27 -12.42
C PHE A 89 12.89 16.75 -13.69
N SER A 90 11.89 17.62 -13.56
CA SER A 90 11.12 18.11 -14.68
C SER A 90 10.79 19.59 -14.57
N THR A 91 10.58 20.22 -15.72
CA THR A 91 9.96 21.56 -15.85
C THR A 91 8.58 21.44 -16.46
N LEU A 92 7.71 22.41 -16.19
CA LEU A 92 6.40 22.53 -16.82
C LEU A 92 6.33 23.85 -17.57
N GLU A 93 6.01 23.79 -18.86
CA GLU A 93 6.00 24.93 -19.74
C GLU A 93 4.72 24.95 -20.60
N ALA A 94 4.20 26.14 -20.88
CA ALA A 94 3.12 26.33 -21.86
C ALA A 94 3.76 26.73 -23.18
N VAL A 95 3.56 25.92 -24.24
CA VAL A 95 4.17 26.09 -25.56
C VAL A 95 3.11 25.89 -26.62
N ASP A 96 2.92 26.86 -27.52
CA ASP A 96 1.98 26.79 -28.64
C ASP A 96 0.56 26.34 -28.26
N GLY A 97 0.06 26.77 -27.08
CA GLY A 97 -1.25 26.39 -26.55
C GLY A 97 -1.34 25.00 -25.97
N MET A 98 -0.23 24.28 -25.88
CA MET A 98 -0.08 22.97 -25.26
C MET A 98 0.68 23.08 -23.94
N GLN A 99 0.37 22.19 -23.00
CA GLN A 99 1.17 21.96 -21.81
C GLN A 99 2.25 20.93 -22.10
N VAL A 100 3.48 21.23 -21.74
CA VAL A 100 4.58 20.27 -21.84
C VAL A 100 5.25 20.10 -20.46
N GLN A 101 5.50 18.84 -20.10
CA GLN A 101 6.41 18.49 -19.03
C GLN A 101 7.69 17.99 -19.68
N ARG A 102 8.79 18.69 -19.45
CA ARG A 102 10.11 18.32 -19.93
C ARG A 102 10.84 17.60 -18.82
N VAL A 103 11.37 16.42 -19.10
CA VAL A 103 12.02 15.55 -18.12
C VAL A 103 13.51 15.48 -18.43
N PHE A 104 14.30 15.71 -17.40
CA PHE A 104 15.75 15.76 -17.45
C PHE A 104 16.36 14.68 -16.54
N LEU A 105 17.37 13.99 -17.04
CA LEU A 105 18.25 13.13 -16.27
C LEU A 105 19.44 13.96 -15.81
N LEU A 106 19.54 14.19 -14.51
CA LEU A 106 20.66 14.84 -13.87
C LEU A 106 21.62 13.75 -13.33
N THR A 107 22.81 13.70 -13.86
CA THR A 107 23.88 12.80 -13.42
C THR A 107 24.95 13.60 -12.72
N VAL A 108 25.33 13.18 -11.52
CA VAL A 108 26.40 13.82 -10.74
C VAL A 108 27.49 12.81 -10.42
N ASN A 109 28.70 13.17 -10.78
CA ASN A 109 29.92 12.41 -10.48
C ASN A 109 30.68 13.07 -9.34
N TYR A 110 30.80 12.35 -8.23
CA TYR A 110 31.60 12.73 -7.10
C TYR A 110 32.97 12.08 -7.14
N ARG A 111 34.00 12.86 -6.92
CA ARG A 111 35.37 12.35 -6.76
C ARG A 111 36.00 12.97 -5.50
N LYS A 112 36.52 12.12 -4.64
CA LYS A 112 37.17 12.56 -3.41
C LYS A 112 38.30 13.59 -3.71
N GLY A 113 38.26 14.76 -3.05
CA GLY A 113 39.23 15.82 -3.25
C GLY A 113 39.04 16.68 -4.51
N LYS A 114 37.93 16.50 -5.26
CA LYS A 114 37.59 17.31 -6.44
C LYS A 114 36.16 17.83 -6.33
N PRO A 115 35.87 19.01 -6.91
CA PRO A 115 34.48 19.47 -7.05
C PRO A 115 33.66 18.46 -7.88
N MET A 116 32.35 18.34 -7.56
CA MET A 116 31.43 17.50 -8.30
C MET A 116 31.27 17.99 -9.75
N GLU A 117 31.06 17.05 -10.66
CA GLU A 117 30.71 17.30 -12.05
C GLU A 117 29.24 16.91 -12.28
N ALA A 118 28.43 17.83 -12.78
CA ALA A 118 27.02 17.61 -13.04
C ALA A 118 26.69 17.69 -14.54
N PHE A 119 25.93 16.72 -15.04
CA PHE A 119 25.49 16.63 -16.44
C PHE A 119 23.95 16.56 -16.45
N CYS A 120 23.33 17.47 -17.16
CA CYS A 120 21.86 17.58 -17.28
C CYS A 120 21.47 17.32 -18.73
N ASN A 121 20.75 16.23 -18.98
CA ASN A 121 20.31 15.85 -20.31
C ASN A 121 18.80 15.70 -20.37
N GLU A 122 18.15 16.33 -21.34
CA GLU A 122 16.74 16.14 -21.59
C GLU A 122 16.50 14.77 -22.22
N VAL A 123 15.55 14.00 -21.67
CA VAL A 123 15.31 12.62 -22.10
C VAL A 123 13.92 12.42 -22.68
N CYS A 124 12.95 13.22 -22.23
CA CYS A 124 11.54 13.04 -22.59
C CYS A 124 10.76 14.33 -22.43
N ARG A 125 9.71 14.49 -23.25
CA ARG A 125 8.71 15.56 -23.19
C ARG A 125 7.32 14.97 -23.28
N LEU A 126 6.49 15.23 -22.28
CA LEU A 126 5.10 14.81 -22.22
C LEU A 126 4.23 16.00 -22.63
N TRP A 127 3.44 15.85 -23.67
CA TRP A 127 2.61 16.89 -24.25
C TRP A 127 1.14 16.65 -23.98
N LEU A 128 0.40 17.72 -23.72
CA LEU A 128 -1.05 17.69 -23.46
C LEU A 128 -1.69 18.92 -24.11
N ASP A 129 -2.71 18.73 -24.96
CA ASP A 129 -3.50 19.82 -25.48
C ASP A 129 -4.63 20.24 -24.52
N SER A 130 -5.31 21.33 -24.83
CA SER A 130 -6.44 21.84 -24.04
C SER A 130 -7.69 20.94 -24.04
N LYS A 131 -7.69 19.87 -24.85
CA LYS A 131 -8.78 18.87 -24.96
C LYS A 131 -8.43 17.55 -24.28
N GLY A 132 -7.24 17.44 -23.64
CA GLY A 132 -6.79 16.22 -22.96
C GLY A 132 -6.07 15.21 -23.87
N LYS A 133 -5.78 15.55 -25.14
CA LYS A 133 -4.95 14.68 -25.98
C LYS A 133 -3.50 14.73 -25.55
N THR A 134 -2.86 13.58 -25.51
CA THR A 134 -1.47 13.41 -25.06
C THR A 134 -0.58 12.88 -26.18
N ALA A 135 0.69 13.27 -26.15
CA ALA A 135 1.74 12.72 -26.99
C ALA A 135 3.07 12.74 -26.21
N VAL A 136 4.02 11.94 -26.68
CA VAL A 136 5.36 11.86 -26.09
C VAL A 136 6.40 12.04 -27.17
N THR A 137 7.39 12.91 -26.90
CA THR A 137 8.64 12.95 -27.63
C THR A 137 9.80 12.59 -26.69
N SER A 138 10.65 11.66 -27.07
CA SER A 138 11.74 11.21 -26.21
C SER A 138 12.95 10.71 -27.00
N LEU A 139 14.09 10.58 -26.34
CA LEU A 139 15.18 9.75 -26.82
C LEU A 139 14.72 8.30 -26.99
N ALA A 140 15.36 7.54 -27.87
CA ALA A 140 15.14 6.10 -27.97
C ALA A 140 15.57 5.43 -26.65
N ARG A 141 14.79 4.44 -26.19
CA ARG A 141 15.18 3.64 -25.05
C ARG A 141 15.97 2.43 -25.53
N THR A 142 17.05 2.14 -24.81
CA THR A 142 17.73 0.86 -24.87
C THR A 142 17.02 -0.13 -23.93
N LEU A 143 17.18 -1.41 -24.17
CA LEU A 143 16.63 -2.46 -23.31
C LEU A 143 17.15 -2.30 -21.88
N GLY A 144 16.26 -2.29 -20.89
CA GLY A 144 16.62 -2.29 -19.47
C GLY A 144 15.72 -1.42 -18.59
N TYR A 145 15.78 -1.70 -17.29
CA TYR A 145 15.01 -1.04 -16.23
C TYR A 145 15.80 0.08 -15.53
N TYR A 146 16.97 0.46 -16.06
CA TYR A 146 17.84 1.43 -15.41
C TYR A 146 17.46 2.88 -15.75
N LYS A 147 17.73 3.79 -14.83
CA LYS A 147 17.44 5.23 -15.00
C LYS A 147 18.09 5.85 -16.24
N ASP A 148 19.24 5.36 -16.64
CA ASP A 148 20.04 5.87 -17.75
C ASP A 148 19.92 5.03 -19.04
N SER A 149 18.83 4.29 -19.18
CA SER A 149 18.58 3.41 -20.34
C SER A 149 18.11 4.13 -21.60
N PHE A 150 18.60 5.33 -21.86
CA PHE A 150 18.34 6.08 -23.07
C PHE A 150 19.52 6.02 -24.05
N SER A 151 19.23 5.94 -25.35
CA SER A 151 20.24 6.03 -26.39
C SER A 151 20.61 7.49 -26.63
N TRP A 152 21.77 7.89 -26.14
CA TRP A 152 22.29 9.26 -26.28
C TRP A 152 22.63 9.65 -27.71
N ALA A 153 22.75 8.70 -28.60
CA ALA A 153 22.93 8.93 -30.04
C ALA A 153 21.62 9.20 -30.79
N SER A 154 20.46 9.06 -30.12
CA SER A 154 19.17 9.32 -30.74
C SER A 154 18.69 10.74 -30.52
N SER A 155 17.79 11.22 -31.41
CA SER A 155 17.08 12.49 -31.24
C SER A 155 15.82 12.34 -30.38
N ILE A 156 15.38 13.47 -29.76
CA ILE A 156 14.08 13.55 -29.09
C ILE A 156 13.01 13.72 -30.17
N GLU A 157 12.31 12.63 -30.48
CA GLU A 157 11.26 12.57 -31.50
C GLU A 157 10.01 11.86 -31.01
N LEU A 158 8.92 11.93 -31.75
CA LEU A 158 7.65 11.30 -31.43
C LEU A 158 7.80 9.79 -31.22
N ARG A 159 7.33 9.27 -30.07
CA ARG A 159 7.39 7.85 -29.70
C ARG A 159 6.07 7.38 -29.08
N SER A 160 5.96 6.07 -28.84
CA SER A 160 4.83 5.51 -28.12
C SER A 160 4.88 5.87 -26.61
N MET A 161 3.71 6.12 -26.02
CA MET A 161 3.58 6.36 -24.57
C MET A 161 4.06 5.16 -23.74
N THR A 162 3.91 3.94 -24.24
CA THR A 162 4.30 2.71 -23.54
C THR A 162 5.80 2.59 -23.34
N ASP A 163 6.60 3.23 -24.18
CA ASP A 163 8.07 3.11 -24.14
C ASP A 163 8.71 3.94 -23.03
N VAL A 164 7.99 4.89 -22.44
CA VAL A 164 8.58 5.92 -21.56
C VAL A 164 7.93 6.02 -20.19
N HIS A 165 6.67 5.64 -20.06
CA HIS A 165 5.79 6.07 -18.97
C HIS A 165 6.22 5.64 -17.56
N TRP A 166 6.72 4.44 -17.35
CA TRP A 166 6.89 3.89 -16.00
C TRP A 166 8.26 4.16 -15.36
N VAL A 167 9.26 4.53 -16.16
CA VAL A 167 10.61 4.85 -15.65
C VAL A 167 10.68 6.26 -15.04
N ILE A 168 9.71 7.12 -15.40
CA ILE A 168 9.71 8.56 -15.10
C ILE A 168 8.56 8.93 -14.14
N SER A 169 7.97 7.97 -13.45
CA SER A 169 6.75 8.18 -12.63
C SER A 169 6.93 9.21 -11.51
N ASN A 170 8.10 9.33 -10.92
CA ASN A 170 8.37 10.23 -9.80
C ASN A 170 9.51 11.18 -10.15
N THR A 171 9.16 12.38 -10.61
CA THR A 171 10.13 13.45 -10.86
C THR A 171 9.87 14.62 -9.93
N TYR A 172 10.94 15.21 -9.40
CA TYR A 172 10.86 16.51 -8.75
C TYR A 172 10.51 17.57 -9.80
N VAL A 173 9.56 18.44 -9.51
CA VAL A 173 9.13 19.49 -10.43
C VAL A 173 9.80 20.82 -10.04
N TYR A 174 10.41 21.48 -11.01
CA TYR A 174 10.94 22.83 -10.82
C TYR A 174 9.79 23.80 -10.46
N PRO A 175 9.88 24.54 -9.34
CA PRO A 175 8.74 25.28 -8.80
C PRO A 175 8.32 26.49 -9.62
N TYR A 176 9.21 27.02 -10.47
CA TYR A 176 8.89 28.15 -11.36
C TYR A 176 8.47 27.61 -12.70
N TYR A 177 7.15 27.45 -12.88
CA TYR A 177 6.56 26.81 -14.04
C TYR A 177 5.49 27.67 -14.71
N SER A 178 5.18 27.39 -15.96
CA SER A 178 4.06 28.01 -16.69
C SER A 178 3.07 26.93 -17.14
N VAL A 179 1.80 27.30 -17.14
CA VAL A 179 0.71 26.44 -17.59
C VAL A 179 -0.20 27.16 -18.57
N ILE A 180 -0.85 26.39 -19.45
CA ILE A 180 -1.84 26.95 -20.39
C ILE A 180 -2.98 27.63 -19.63
N PRO A 181 -3.63 28.67 -20.22
CA PRO A 181 -4.65 29.47 -19.54
C PRO A 181 -5.79 28.66 -18.93
N LYS A 182 -6.22 27.58 -19.60
CA LYS A 182 -7.29 26.70 -19.09
C LYS A 182 -6.90 26.01 -17.79
N LEU A 183 -5.68 25.44 -17.70
CA LEU A 183 -5.18 24.81 -16.48
C LEU A 183 -5.01 25.81 -15.33
N ARG A 184 -4.54 27.03 -15.66
CA ARG A 184 -4.42 28.11 -14.66
C ARG A 184 -5.79 28.49 -14.08
N ARG A 185 -6.83 28.61 -14.93
CA ARG A 185 -8.22 28.86 -14.48
C ARG A 185 -8.77 27.74 -13.61
N ASN A 186 -8.43 26.50 -13.94
CA ASN A 186 -8.85 25.30 -13.18
C ASN A 186 -8.04 25.08 -11.89
N GLY A 187 -7.16 26.02 -11.51
CA GLY A 187 -6.50 26.01 -10.23
C GLY A 187 -5.05 25.51 -10.23
N MET A 188 -4.48 25.15 -11.39
CA MET A 188 -3.07 24.72 -11.47
C MET A 188 -2.14 25.92 -11.35
N LYS A 189 -1.89 26.35 -10.12
CA LYS A 189 -1.02 27.49 -9.76
C LYS A 189 -0.44 27.30 -8.36
N GLY A 190 0.75 27.85 -8.10
CA GLY A 190 1.41 27.77 -6.82
C GLY A 190 1.94 26.37 -6.50
N ARG A 191 1.74 25.89 -5.28
CA ARG A 191 2.16 24.55 -4.89
C ARG A 191 1.29 23.51 -5.58
N LEU A 192 1.92 22.50 -6.16
CA LEU A 192 1.23 21.35 -6.76
C LEU A 192 1.01 20.24 -5.72
N PRO A 193 -0.06 19.45 -5.86
CA PRO A 193 -0.24 18.22 -5.08
C PRO A 193 0.86 17.19 -5.38
N ASP A 194 1.06 16.26 -4.46
CA ASP A 194 2.01 15.16 -4.64
C ASP A 194 1.44 14.10 -5.60
N THR A 195 1.45 14.43 -6.87
CA THR A 195 1.01 13.55 -7.96
C THR A 195 1.74 13.91 -9.24
N HIS A 196 1.68 13.02 -10.23
CA HIS A 196 2.31 13.25 -11.53
C HIS A 196 1.68 14.48 -12.23
N PRO A 197 2.48 15.52 -12.62
CA PRO A 197 1.95 16.77 -13.12
C PRO A 197 1.04 16.67 -14.32
N MET A 198 1.33 15.75 -15.26
CA MET A 198 0.49 15.56 -16.45
C MET A 198 -0.79 14.79 -16.14
N ARG A 199 -0.81 13.94 -15.12
CA ARG A 199 -2.06 13.34 -14.62
C ARG A 199 -2.94 14.40 -13.97
N LEU A 200 -2.35 15.28 -13.16
CA LEU A 200 -3.05 16.44 -12.60
C LEU A 200 -3.64 17.33 -13.70
N ALA A 201 -2.82 17.69 -14.70
CA ALA A 201 -3.25 18.52 -15.80
C ALA A 201 -4.42 17.89 -16.58
N ASN A 202 -4.33 16.60 -16.88
CA ASN A 202 -5.40 15.87 -17.58
C ASN A 202 -6.67 15.79 -16.72
N ALA A 203 -6.55 15.46 -15.43
CA ALA A 203 -7.68 15.42 -14.51
C ALA A 203 -8.39 16.77 -14.39
N LEU A 204 -7.63 17.88 -14.32
CA LEU A 204 -8.18 19.24 -14.30
C LEU A 204 -8.88 19.65 -15.62
N LEU A 205 -8.56 19.00 -16.73
CA LEU A 205 -9.24 19.25 -18.01
C LEU A 205 -10.50 18.40 -18.18
N SER A 206 -10.58 17.26 -17.51
CA SER A 206 -11.62 16.24 -17.70
C SER A 206 -12.64 16.16 -16.56
N ASP A 207 -12.27 16.54 -15.33
CA ASP A 207 -13.13 16.38 -14.15
C ASP A 207 -13.21 17.67 -13.32
N HIS A 208 -14.40 18.28 -13.29
CA HIS A 208 -14.68 19.50 -12.51
C HIS A 208 -14.55 19.29 -10.99
N ARG A 209 -14.64 18.06 -10.51
CA ARG A 209 -14.50 17.74 -9.08
C ARG A 209 -13.06 17.99 -8.63
N ILE A 210 -12.08 17.59 -9.46
CA ILE A 210 -10.66 17.86 -9.22
C ILE A 210 -10.38 19.35 -9.25
N GLU A 211 -10.99 20.09 -10.19
CA GLU A 211 -10.93 21.55 -10.23
C GLU A 211 -11.45 22.19 -8.93
N THR A 212 -12.56 21.68 -8.41
CA THR A 212 -13.17 22.16 -7.15
C THR A 212 -12.20 21.97 -5.97
N MET A 213 -11.59 20.80 -5.84
CA MET A 213 -10.60 20.50 -4.79
C MET A 213 -9.34 21.38 -4.94
N MET A 214 -8.83 21.56 -6.15
CA MET A 214 -7.68 22.43 -6.42
C MET A 214 -7.97 23.89 -6.03
N LYS A 215 -9.15 24.41 -6.36
CA LYS A 215 -9.57 25.77 -5.98
C LYS A 215 -9.75 25.92 -4.46
N ALA A 216 -10.19 24.86 -3.78
CA ALA A 216 -10.27 24.79 -2.34
C ALA A 216 -8.89 24.64 -1.67
N LYS A 217 -7.80 24.48 -2.44
CA LYS A 217 -6.43 24.23 -1.97
C LYS A 217 -6.28 22.93 -1.18
N ASP A 218 -7.17 21.98 -1.39
CA ASP A 218 -7.10 20.66 -0.77
C ASP A 218 -6.23 19.73 -1.61
N LEU A 219 -4.92 19.94 -1.51
CA LEU A 219 -3.94 19.24 -2.33
C LEU A 219 -3.84 17.75 -2.01
N GLN A 220 -4.15 17.35 -0.78
CA GLN A 220 -4.14 15.96 -0.37
C GLN A 220 -5.33 15.21 -0.99
N ALA A 221 -6.54 15.79 -0.96
CA ALA A 221 -7.69 15.24 -1.67
C ALA A 221 -7.41 15.06 -3.16
N VAL A 222 -6.83 16.08 -3.81
CA VAL A 222 -6.49 16.01 -5.24
C VAL A 222 -5.54 14.85 -5.52
N ALA A 223 -4.46 14.70 -4.73
CA ALA A 223 -3.48 13.63 -4.91
C ALA A 223 -4.12 12.25 -4.74
N TYR A 224 -4.94 12.09 -3.70
CA TYR A 224 -5.64 10.84 -3.42
C TYR A 224 -6.62 10.47 -4.53
N PHE A 225 -7.55 11.35 -4.87
CA PHE A 225 -8.63 11.03 -5.81
C PHE A 225 -8.18 10.90 -7.27
N ILE A 226 -7.08 11.54 -7.67
CA ILE A 226 -6.45 11.27 -8.98
C ILE A 226 -5.92 9.82 -9.05
N SER A 227 -5.43 9.30 -7.93
CA SER A 227 -4.94 7.92 -7.83
C SER A 227 -6.07 6.90 -7.63
N HIS A 228 -7.22 7.33 -7.11
CA HIS A 228 -8.37 6.49 -6.77
C HIS A 228 -9.67 7.03 -7.39
N PRO A 229 -9.82 7.01 -8.73
CA PRO A 229 -10.98 7.61 -9.40
C PRO A 229 -12.31 6.98 -9.02
N HIS A 230 -12.35 5.66 -8.72
CA HIS A 230 -13.56 4.99 -8.23
C HIS A 230 -14.03 5.52 -6.87
N ASP A 231 -13.09 5.89 -6.00
CA ASP A 231 -13.44 6.50 -4.72
C ASP A 231 -13.97 7.91 -4.89
N LEU A 232 -13.46 8.66 -5.88
CA LEU A 232 -14.01 9.96 -6.24
C LEU A 232 -15.48 9.86 -6.67
N ASP A 233 -15.83 8.86 -7.48
CA ASP A 233 -17.21 8.63 -7.91
C ASP A 233 -18.12 8.29 -6.73
N ARG A 234 -17.64 7.42 -5.84
CA ARG A 234 -18.40 6.92 -4.69
C ARG A 234 -18.57 7.98 -3.59
N PHE A 235 -17.50 8.69 -3.26
CA PHE A 235 -17.44 9.55 -2.06
C PHE A 235 -17.50 11.05 -2.34
N TRP A 236 -17.75 11.45 -3.60
CA TRP A 236 -17.84 12.87 -3.94
C TRP A 236 -18.86 13.65 -3.11
N GLN A 237 -20.02 13.05 -2.81
CA GLN A 237 -21.04 13.70 -2.00
C GLN A 237 -20.55 13.87 -0.55
N SER A 238 -19.94 12.83 0.03
CA SER A 238 -19.34 12.88 1.36
C SER A 238 -18.24 13.94 1.44
N TYR A 239 -17.37 14.01 0.42
CA TYR A 239 -16.37 15.06 0.33
C TYR A 239 -16.98 16.48 0.31
N LYS A 240 -18.04 16.70 -0.47
CA LYS A 240 -18.71 18.02 -0.48
C LYS A 240 -19.27 18.40 0.88
N VAL A 241 -19.81 17.45 1.60
CA VAL A 241 -20.33 17.70 2.97
C VAL A 241 -19.15 18.02 3.90
N ALA A 242 -18.08 17.24 3.89
CA ALA A 242 -16.89 17.51 4.69
C ALA A 242 -16.30 18.90 4.40
N ALA A 243 -16.14 19.25 3.13
CA ALA A 243 -15.62 20.56 2.70
C ALA A 243 -16.50 21.74 3.14
N ARG A 244 -17.84 21.60 3.11
CA ARG A 244 -18.78 22.63 3.62
C ARG A 244 -18.63 22.87 5.11
N HIS A 245 -18.25 21.86 5.86
CA HIS A 245 -17.98 21.92 7.29
C HIS A 245 -16.53 22.20 7.64
N HIS A 246 -15.74 22.64 6.65
CA HIS A 246 -14.30 22.94 6.80
C HIS A 246 -13.50 21.79 7.39
N TYR A 247 -13.95 20.55 7.16
CA TYR A 247 -13.25 19.36 7.60
C TYR A 247 -12.31 18.88 6.47
N GLN A 248 -11.04 18.80 6.78
CA GLN A 248 -9.99 18.22 5.92
C GLN A 248 -9.36 17.04 6.66
N PRO A 249 -9.54 15.81 6.19
CA PRO A 249 -8.87 14.65 6.76
C PRO A 249 -7.35 14.81 6.70
N GLU A 250 -6.66 14.37 7.74
CA GLU A 250 -5.19 14.28 7.73
C GLU A 250 -4.71 13.18 6.79
N ASP A 251 -5.53 12.14 6.58
CA ASP A 251 -5.28 11.00 5.73
C ASP A 251 -6.55 10.62 4.96
N TYR A 252 -6.55 10.85 3.66
CA TYR A 252 -7.68 10.54 2.77
C TYR A 252 -7.88 9.04 2.54
N ASP A 253 -6.83 8.23 2.62
CA ASP A 253 -6.95 6.77 2.51
C ASP A 253 -7.73 6.21 3.69
N MET A 254 -7.32 6.57 4.91
CA MET A 254 -8.02 6.19 6.14
C MET A 254 -9.44 6.76 6.18
N TRP A 255 -9.66 7.99 5.71
CA TRP A 255 -11.00 8.61 5.69
C TRP A 255 -11.94 7.87 4.73
N CYS A 256 -11.51 7.58 3.52
CA CYS A 256 -12.31 6.82 2.56
C CYS A 256 -12.59 5.39 3.05
N ASP A 257 -11.62 4.77 3.72
CA ASP A 257 -11.83 3.46 4.33
C ASP A 257 -12.85 3.50 5.48
N THR A 258 -12.77 4.53 6.32
CA THR A 258 -13.78 4.77 7.38
C THR A 258 -15.18 4.93 6.78
N ILE A 259 -15.34 5.68 5.69
CA ILE A 259 -16.64 5.83 5.02
C ILE A 259 -17.12 4.50 4.44
N ARG A 260 -16.25 3.66 3.89
CA ARG A 260 -16.62 2.31 3.44
C ARG A 260 -17.12 1.44 4.59
N LEU A 261 -16.46 1.50 5.74
CA LEU A 261 -16.90 0.78 6.95
C LEU A 261 -18.26 1.27 7.44
N LEU A 262 -18.48 2.59 7.46
CA LEU A 262 -19.76 3.20 7.80
C LEU A 262 -20.88 2.74 6.89
N ASP A 263 -20.70 2.79 5.58
CA ASP A 263 -21.64 2.35 4.56
C ASP A 263 -22.02 0.87 4.75
N ARG A 264 -21.01 0.00 4.93
CA ARG A 264 -21.22 -1.43 5.23
C ARG A 264 -21.97 -1.68 6.54
N CYS A 265 -21.80 -0.78 7.51
CA CYS A 265 -22.55 -0.83 8.77
C CYS A 265 -23.93 -0.14 8.68
N GLY A 266 -24.39 0.23 7.49
CA GLY A 266 -25.69 0.87 7.25
C GLY A 266 -25.83 2.27 7.86
N ARG A 267 -24.72 3.03 7.90
CA ARG A 267 -24.72 4.40 8.38
C ARG A 267 -24.81 5.38 7.22
N ASP A 268 -25.45 6.52 7.50
CA ASP A 268 -25.54 7.60 6.52
C ASP A 268 -24.16 8.25 6.34
N ILE A 269 -23.56 8.01 5.19
CA ILE A 269 -22.24 8.53 4.79
C ILE A 269 -22.26 10.00 4.36
N HIS A 270 -23.40 10.68 4.46
CA HIS A 270 -23.54 12.12 4.23
C HIS A 270 -23.77 12.91 5.54
N ASN A 271 -23.79 12.21 6.66
CA ASN A 271 -23.98 12.83 7.97
C ASN A 271 -22.64 13.24 8.58
N THR A 272 -22.49 14.53 8.86
CA THR A 272 -21.26 15.13 9.42
C THR A 272 -20.79 14.48 10.71
N LYS A 273 -21.71 13.96 11.53
CA LYS A 273 -21.37 13.21 12.74
C LYS A 273 -20.43 12.04 12.48
N TYR A 274 -20.56 11.41 11.31
CA TYR A 274 -19.80 10.22 10.97
C TYR A 274 -18.59 10.53 10.08
N ILE A 275 -18.75 11.47 9.12
CA ILE A 275 -17.71 11.73 8.12
C ILE A 275 -16.72 12.83 8.51
N CYS A 276 -17.02 13.58 9.58
CA CYS A 276 -16.13 14.63 10.11
C CYS A 276 -15.73 14.33 11.57
N PRO A 277 -15.11 13.17 11.86
CA PRO A 277 -14.73 12.83 13.22
C PRO A 277 -13.60 13.74 13.73
N LYS A 278 -13.59 14.00 15.04
CA LYS A 278 -12.49 14.75 15.68
C LYS A 278 -11.18 13.95 15.70
N ASP A 279 -11.28 12.63 15.83
CA ASP A 279 -10.18 11.69 15.80
C ASP A 279 -10.52 10.61 14.74
N LEU A 280 -9.92 10.76 13.57
CA LEU A 280 -10.18 9.86 12.44
C LEU A 280 -9.73 8.44 12.73
N LYS A 281 -8.57 8.27 13.38
CA LYS A 281 -8.03 6.96 13.69
C LYS A 281 -8.90 6.21 14.69
N ALA A 282 -9.29 6.85 15.77
CA ALA A 282 -10.16 6.24 16.77
C ALA A 282 -11.53 5.84 16.18
N GLU A 283 -12.09 6.66 15.29
CA GLU A 283 -13.37 6.35 14.63
C GLU A 283 -13.20 5.20 13.61
N HIS A 284 -12.13 5.17 12.82
CA HIS A 284 -11.79 4.07 11.94
C HIS A 284 -11.70 2.75 12.71
N ASP A 285 -10.90 2.71 13.78
CA ASP A 285 -10.66 1.49 14.58
C ASP A 285 -11.96 1.00 15.23
N ARG A 286 -12.81 1.91 15.67
CA ARG A 286 -14.13 1.61 16.22
C ARG A 286 -15.05 0.93 15.19
N TRP A 287 -15.13 1.46 13.97
CA TRP A 287 -15.99 0.90 12.92
C TRP A 287 -15.42 -0.40 12.36
N LEU A 288 -14.10 -0.52 12.27
CA LEU A 288 -13.44 -1.76 11.89
C LEU A 288 -13.75 -2.89 12.89
N SER A 289 -13.64 -2.62 14.19
CA SER A 289 -14.00 -3.58 15.25
C SER A 289 -15.47 -3.99 15.18
N LYS A 290 -16.35 -3.04 14.93
CA LYS A 290 -17.78 -3.31 14.78
C LYS A 290 -18.08 -4.16 13.55
N MET A 291 -17.44 -3.87 12.43
CA MET A 291 -17.58 -4.63 11.20
C MET A 291 -17.11 -6.07 11.38
N ASN A 292 -15.95 -6.28 12.01
CA ASN A 292 -15.42 -7.60 12.32
C ASN A 292 -16.39 -8.41 13.19
N LEU A 293 -16.97 -7.79 14.21
CA LEU A 293 -17.97 -8.43 15.07
C LEU A 293 -19.25 -8.81 14.29
N MET A 294 -19.71 -7.95 13.39
CA MET A 294 -20.86 -8.25 12.54
C MET A 294 -20.59 -9.40 11.58
N GLU A 295 -19.42 -9.42 10.95
CA GLU A 295 -19.00 -10.51 10.06
C GLU A 295 -18.84 -11.83 10.81
N GLU A 296 -18.28 -11.80 12.00
CA GLU A 296 -18.16 -12.99 12.84
C GLU A 296 -19.53 -13.56 13.20
N LYS A 297 -20.46 -12.73 13.63
CA LYS A 297 -21.86 -13.14 13.91
C LYS A 297 -22.52 -13.75 12.66
N ARG A 298 -22.34 -13.14 11.48
CA ARG A 298 -22.87 -13.64 10.23
C ARG A 298 -22.27 -15.02 9.89
N ARG A 299 -20.96 -15.17 9.96
CA ARG A 299 -20.26 -16.45 9.72
C ARG A 299 -20.71 -17.53 10.69
N ASN A 300 -20.88 -17.19 11.96
CA ASN A 300 -21.37 -18.14 12.96
C ASN A 300 -22.82 -18.57 12.70
N LYS A 301 -23.67 -17.64 12.26
CA LYS A 301 -25.05 -17.97 11.85
C LYS A 301 -25.05 -18.89 10.62
N GLU A 302 -24.30 -18.56 9.57
CA GLU A 302 -24.18 -19.38 8.36
C GLU A 302 -23.65 -20.80 8.66
N ARG A 303 -22.67 -20.90 9.59
CA ARG A 303 -22.14 -22.20 10.03
C ARG A 303 -23.20 -23.03 10.76
N MET A 304 -23.98 -22.41 11.65
CA MET A 304 -25.06 -23.10 12.32
C MET A 304 -26.15 -23.54 11.36
N GLU A 305 -26.55 -22.72 10.41
CA GLU A 305 -27.54 -23.09 9.38
C GLU A 305 -27.02 -24.24 8.50
N ARG A 306 -25.71 -24.27 8.20
CA ARG A 306 -25.08 -25.37 7.48
C ARG A 306 -25.07 -26.64 8.33
N ALA A 307 -24.67 -26.54 9.59
CA ALA A 307 -24.66 -27.66 10.52
C ALA A 307 -26.06 -28.32 10.66
N LYS A 308 -27.10 -27.50 10.80
CA LYS A 308 -28.52 -27.99 10.86
C LYS A 308 -28.96 -28.76 9.62
N ARG A 309 -28.44 -28.45 8.44
CA ARG A 309 -28.73 -29.23 7.22
C ARG A 309 -28.17 -30.66 7.29
N HIS A 310 -27.08 -30.85 8.03
CA HIS A 310 -26.45 -32.16 8.26
C HIS A 310 -26.93 -32.86 9.53
N GLU A 311 -27.87 -32.27 10.26
CA GLU A 311 -28.31 -32.80 11.56
C GLU A 311 -28.90 -34.18 11.48
N ALA A 312 -29.76 -34.46 10.48
CA ALA A 312 -30.35 -35.76 10.26
C ALA A 312 -29.26 -36.83 9.99
N ASP A 313 -28.28 -36.51 9.16
CA ASP A 313 -27.18 -37.42 8.83
C ASP A 313 -26.26 -37.61 10.04
N PHE A 314 -26.03 -36.58 10.84
CA PHE A 314 -25.30 -36.67 12.08
C PHE A 314 -25.95 -37.68 13.05
N TYR A 315 -27.23 -37.54 13.32
CA TYR A 315 -27.94 -38.47 14.19
C TYR A 315 -27.97 -39.90 13.61
N LYS A 316 -28.22 -40.03 12.33
CA LYS A 316 -28.21 -41.33 11.65
C LYS A 316 -26.86 -42.06 11.80
N ASN A 317 -25.76 -41.33 11.67
CA ASN A 317 -24.41 -41.94 11.65
C ASN A 317 -23.78 -42.06 13.04
N LYS A 318 -24.21 -41.26 14.03
CA LYS A 318 -23.48 -41.15 15.32
C LYS A 318 -24.33 -41.45 16.53
N SER A 319 -25.67 -41.53 16.42
CA SER A 319 -26.53 -41.76 17.59
C SER A 319 -26.25 -43.06 18.33
N CYS A 320 -25.70 -44.07 17.66
CA CYS A 320 -25.31 -45.33 18.30
C CYS A 320 -24.14 -45.18 19.30
N PHE A 321 -23.39 -44.10 19.24
CA PHE A 321 -22.31 -43.80 20.15
C PHE A 321 -22.70 -42.84 21.31
N PHE A 322 -23.92 -42.29 21.24
CA PHE A 322 -24.36 -41.34 22.27
C PHE A 322 -24.54 -42.01 23.62
N GLY A 323 -24.16 -41.28 24.69
CA GLY A 323 -24.20 -41.82 26.03
C GLY A 323 -22.99 -42.67 26.41
N ILE A 324 -22.06 -42.93 25.50
CA ILE A 324 -20.79 -43.57 25.85
C ILE A 324 -20.00 -42.64 26.75
N VAL A 325 -19.68 -43.10 27.95
CA VAL A 325 -18.85 -42.40 28.93
C VAL A 325 -17.76 -43.34 29.41
N ILE A 326 -16.53 -42.91 29.22
CA ILE A 326 -15.33 -43.63 29.72
C ILE A 326 -14.81 -42.87 30.94
N ARG A 327 -14.61 -43.55 32.04
CA ARG A 327 -14.18 -42.96 33.30
C ARG A 327 -12.91 -43.61 33.86
N ASP A 328 -12.08 -42.78 34.38
CA ASP A 328 -10.97 -43.14 35.23
C ASP A 328 -11.09 -42.31 36.54
N ASN A 329 -10.20 -42.53 37.52
CA ASN A 329 -10.27 -41.87 38.83
C ASN A 329 -10.40 -40.34 38.74
N ASP A 330 -9.79 -39.69 37.75
CA ASP A 330 -9.68 -38.25 37.65
C ASP A 330 -10.23 -37.69 36.34
N ILE A 331 -10.60 -38.53 35.36
CA ILE A 331 -10.95 -38.13 34.03
C ILE A 331 -12.28 -38.76 33.64
N GLU A 332 -13.19 -37.96 33.09
CA GLU A 332 -14.39 -38.43 32.44
C GLU A 332 -14.36 -38.01 30.95
N ILE A 333 -14.57 -38.97 30.07
CA ILE A 333 -14.54 -38.74 28.60
C ILE A 333 -15.90 -39.15 28.05
N SER A 334 -16.59 -38.25 27.40
CA SER A 334 -17.93 -38.47 26.81
C SER A 334 -17.97 -38.11 25.34
N VAL A 335 -18.79 -38.81 24.58
CA VAL A 335 -19.05 -38.51 23.17
C VAL A 335 -19.83 -37.20 23.04
N LEU A 336 -19.48 -36.34 22.10
CA LEU A 336 -20.29 -35.17 21.75
C LEU A 336 -21.55 -35.61 21.00
N ASP A 337 -22.71 -35.41 21.59
CA ASP A 337 -24.00 -35.97 21.17
C ASP A 337 -24.93 -34.99 20.40
N SER A 338 -24.49 -33.74 20.25
CA SER A 338 -25.28 -32.70 19.59
C SER A 338 -24.39 -31.70 18.85
N LEU A 339 -24.95 -31.01 17.84
CA LEU A 339 -24.27 -29.95 17.12
C LEU A 339 -23.90 -28.77 18.05
N GLU A 340 -24.73 -28.52 19.06
CA GLU A 340 -24.48 -27.54 20.12
C GLU A 340 -23.29 -27.95 20.97
N ALA A 341 -23.11 -29.24 21.28
CA ALA A 341 -21.95 -29.77 22.00
C ALA A 341 -20.66 -29.57 21.19
N TYR A 342 -20.67 -29.88 19.87
CA TYR A 342 -19.55 -29.62 18.97
C TYR A 342 -19.18 -28.13 18.92
N LYS A 343 -20.18 -27.24 18.88
CA LYS A 343 -19.96 -25.79 18.91
C LYS A 343 -19.35 -25.34 20.23
N ALA A 344 -19.94 -25.75 21.35
CA ALA A 344 -19.46 -25.42 22.69
C ALA A 344 -18.02 -25.93 22.93
N GLU A 345 -17.70 -27.13 22.45
CA GLU A 345 -16.37 -27.72 22.50
C GLU A 345 -15.36 -26.84 21.73
N SER A 346 -15.71 -26.49 20.49
CA SER A 346 -14.88 -25.67 19.62
C SER A 346 -14.59 -24.26 20.21
N GLU A 347 -15.60 -23.63 20.81
CA GLU A 347 -15.47 -22.31 21.43
C GLU A 347 -14.62 -22.34 22.71
N LYS A 348 -14.83 -23.35 23.56
CA LYS A 348 -14.13 -23.48 24.85
C LYS A 348 -12.68 -23.91 24.67
N MET A 349 -12.44 -24.87 23.79
CA MET A 349 -11.10 -25.43 23.53
C MET A 349 -10.31 -24.62 22.49
N LYS A 350 -10.93 -23.61 21.85
CA LYS A 350 -10.31 -22.73 20.82
C LYS A 350 -9.67 -23.52 19.68
N HIS A 351 -10.37 -24.51 19.17
CA HIS A 351 -9.98 -25.24 17.97
C HIS A 351 -11.14 -25.47 17.01
N CYS A 352 -10.86 -25.98 15.81
CA CYS A 352 -11.77 -25.91 14.68
C CYS A 352 -12.71 -27.12 14.49
N VAL A 353 -12.99 -27.89 15.54
CA VAL A 353 -13.79 -29.11 15.42
C VAL A 353 -15.20 -28.89 14.85
N PHE A 354 -15.84 -27.77 15.21
CA PHE A 354 -17.12 -27.38 14.63
C PHE A 354 -16.95 -26.70 13.27
N GLN A 355 -15.96 -25.79 13.12
CA GLN A 355 -15.70 -25.07 11.89
C GLN A 355 -15.24 -25.97 10.74
N CYS A 356 -14.54 -27.07 11.03
CA CYS A 356 -14.09 -28.07 10.07
C CYS A 356 -15.10 -29.23 9.90
N GLU A 357 -16.35 -29.05 10.36
CA GLU A 357 -17.48 -29.94 10.13
C GLU A 357 -17.22 -31.41 10.55
N TYR A 358 -16.51 -31.65 11.66
CA TYR A 358 -16.24 -32.99 12.17
C TYR A 358 -17.52 -33.77 12.50
N TYR A 359 -18.63 -33.10 12.76
CA TYR A 359 -19.94 -33.70 12.91
C TYR A 359 -20.45 -34.40 11.63
N ALA A 360 -20.01 -33.93 10.44
CA ALA A 360 -20.39 -34.51 9.14
C ALA A 360 -19.50 -35.67 8.69
N LYS A 361 -18.30 -35.84 9.30
CA LYS A 361 -17.41 -36.97 8.98
C LYS A 361 -18.02 -38.30 9.43
N THR A 362 -18.09 -39.29 8.54
CA THR A 362 -18.73 -40.58 8.80
C THR A 362 -17.85 -41.57 9.57
N ASP A 363 -16.53 -41.43 9.47
CA ASP A 363 -15.54 -42.35 10.01
C ASP A 363 -14.93 -41.91 11.36
N THR A 364 -15.39 -40.79 11.94
CA THR A 364 -14.86 -40.27 13.19
C THR A 364 -15.93 -40.00 14.22
N VAL A 365 -15.58 -40.21 15.48
CA VAL A 365 -16.36 -39.77 16.66
C VAL A 365 -15.50 -38.81 17.46
N ILE A 366 -16.11 -37.70 17.92
CA ILE A 366 -15.43 -36.73 18.76
C ILE A 366 -15.90 -36.89 20.20
N LEU A 367 -14.92 -36.95 21.10
CA LEU A 367 -15.15 -37.05 22.53
C LEU A 367 -14.54 -35.82 23.23
N SER A 368 -15.11 -35.45 24.36
CA SER A 368 -14.61 -34.39 25.22
C SER A 368 -14.17 -35.02 26.54
N ALA A 369 -12.92 -34.78 26.93
CA ALA A 369 -12.35 -35.21 28.22
C ALA A 369 -12.46 -34.09 29.26
N HIS A 370 -12.94 -34.42 30.45
CA HIS A 370 -13.17 -33.49 31.56
C HIS A 370 -12.45 -33.97 32.83
N ASP A 371 -12.05 -33.03 33.69
CA ASP A 371 -11.57 -33.30 35.02
C ASP A 371 -12.74 -33.57 36.02
N ARG A 372 -12.39 -33.87 37.28
CA ARG A 372 -13.40 -34.07 38.35
C ARG A 372 -14.27 -32.84 38.64
N GLN A 373 -13.82 -31.66 38.29
CA GLN A 373 -14.57 -30.40 38.41
C GLN A 373 -15.44 -30.09 37.18
N GLY A 374 -15.38 -30.93 36.17
CA GLY A 374 -16.11 -30.74 34.91
C GLY A 374 -15.45 -29.75 33.93
N ASN A 375 -14.19 -29.36 34.15
CA ASN A 375 -13.44 -28.55 33.20
C ASN A 375 -12.95 -29.40 32.04
N ARG A 376 -13.01 -28.87 30.83
CA ARG A 376 -12.49 -29.55 29.64
C ARG A 376 -10.97 -29.64 29.67
N ILE A 377 -10.43 -30.83 29.43
CA ILE A 377 -9.00 -31.11 29.36
C ILE A 377 -8.54 -31.20 27.93
N GLU A 378 -9.10 -32.14 27.13
CA GLU A 378 -8.77 -32.37 25.74
C GLU A 378 -10.01 -32.79 24.92
N THR A 379 -9.99 -32.44 23.64
CA THR A 379 -10.93 -32.97 22.64
C THR A 379 -10.23 -34.10 21.91
N VAL A 380 -10.91 -35.24 21.78
CA VAL A 380 -10.35 -36.48 21.24
C VAL A 380 -11.07 -36.80 19.92
N GLU A 381 -10.32 -37.03 18.85
CA GLU A 381 -10.80 -37.57 17.58
C GLU A 381 -10.51 -39.09 17.57
N PHE A 382 -11.56 -39.89 17.53
CA PHE A 382 -11.48 -41.34 17.40
C PHE A 382 -11.90 -41.74 15.97
N SER A 383 -11.06 -42.54 15.29
CA SER A 383 -11.40 -43.08 13.96
C SER A 383 -12.05 -44.42 14.09
N LEU A 384 -13.27 -44.56 13.56
CA LEU A 384 -14.01 -45.80 13.51
C LEU A 384 -13.34 -46.84 12.60
N THR A 385 -12.74 -46.38 11.49
CA THR A 385 -12.04 -47.26 10.54
C THR A 385 -10.76 -47.84 11.11
N LYS A 386 -10.03 -47.06 11.91
CA LYS A 386 -8.73 -47.45 12.51
C LYS A 386 -8.89 -48.07 13.88
N GLY A 387 -10.06 -47.95 14.52
CA GLY A 387 -10.32 -48.44 15.88
C GLY A 387 -9.42 -47.80 16.96
N LYS A 388 -8.96 -46.55 16.75
CA LYS A 388 -8.05 -45.87 17.67
C LYS A 388 -8.15 -44.37 17.63
N VAL A 389 -7.64 -43.70 18.64
CA VAL A 389 -7.47 -42.24 18.69
C VAL A 389 -6.51 -41.80 17.58
N VAL A 390 -6.93 -40.83 16.78
CA VAL A 390 -6.13 -40.19 15.75
C VAL A 390 -5.50 -38.92 16.27
N GLN A 391 -6.24 -38.17 17.08
CA GLN A 391 -5.79 -36.90 17.64
C GLN A 391 -6.45 -36.68 19.01
N SER A 392 -5.69 -36.12 19.95
CA SER A 392 -6.18 -35.58 21.22
C SER A 392 -5.50 -34.24 21.46
N ARG A 393 -6.28 -33.19 21.77
CA ARG A 393 -5.75 -31.83 21.94
C ARG A 393 -6.49 -31.05 23.00
N GLY A 394 -5.72 -30.36 23.83
CA GLY A 394 -6.20 -29.36 24.78
C GLY A 394 -6.43 -27.99 24.16
N VAL A 395 -6.64 -26.99 24.99
CA VAL A 395 -6.89 -25.60 24.59
C VAL A 395 -5.81 -25.09 23.62
N CYS A 396 -6.23 -24.45 22.53
CA CYS A 396 -5.34 -23.96 21.48
C CYS A 396 -4.45 -25.05 20.84
N ASN A 397 -4.93 -26.28 20.76
CA ASN A 397 -4.22 -27.45 20.23
C ASN A 397 -2.94 -27.84 21.00
N SER A 398 -2.84 -27.49 22.27
CA SER A 398 -1.75 -27.92 23.14
C SER A 398 -1.94 -29.37 23.62
N ASN A 399 -0.89 -30.03 24.06
CA ASN A 399 -1.00 -31.28 24.82
C ASN A 399 -1.07 -30.93 26.29
N THR A 400 -1.92 -31.62 27.05
CA THR A 400 -2.00 -31.49 28.51
C THR A 400 -1.16 -32.55 29.21
N GLU A 401 -1.01 -32.43 30.49
CA GLU A 401 -0.36 -33.48 31.34
C GLU A 401 -1.11 -34.82 31.29
N PHE A 402 -2.40 -34.80 30.93
CA PHE A 402 -3.25 -35.98 30.82
C PHE A 402 -3.24 -36.62 29.41
N HIS A 403 -2.51 -36.04 28.44
CA HIS A 403 -2.54 -36.41 27.04
C HIS A 403 -2.40 -37.91 26.76
N ASP A 404 -1.29 -38.50 27.23
CA ASP A 404 -1.02 -39.94 26.99
C ASP A 404 -2.02 -40.84 27.71
N ARG A 405 -2.46 -40.42 28.89
CA ARG A 405 -3.45 -41.13 29.69
C ARG A 405 -4.82 -41.13 29.04
N ILE A 406 -5.26 -40.01 28.47
CA ILE A 406 -6.53 -39.87 27.71
C ILE A 406 -6.50 -40.77 26.48
N ILE A 407 -5.42 -40.74 25.70
CA ILE A 407 -5.27 -41.58 24.50
C ILE A 407 -5.34 -43.06 24.87
N LYS A 408 -4.61 -43.47 25.90
CA LYS A 408 -4.60 -44.85 26.38
C LYS A 408 -5.99 -45.25 26.84
N LEU A 409 -6.63 -44.46 27.70
CA LEU A 409 -7.95 -44.74 28.27
C LEU A 409 -9.02 -44.93 27.18
N VAL A 410 -9.02 -44.10 26.12
CA VAL A 410 -9.95 -44.25 25.00
C VAL A 410 -9.65 -45.50 24.17
N ASN A 411 -8.37 -45.76 23.85
CA ASN A 411 -7.99 -46.92 23.05
C ASN A 411 -8.26 -48.24 23.77
N ASP A 412 -8.02 -48.33 25.08
CA ASP A 412 -8.27 -49.53 25.89
C ASP A 412 -9.77 -49.87 26.01
N ASN A 413 -10.66 -48.90 25.83
CA ASN A 413 -12.11 -49.08 25.85
C ASN A 413 -12.75 -49.14 24.46
N ALA A 414 -11.97 -49.04 23.36
CA ALA A 414 -12.46 -49.01 21.98
C ALA A 414 -13.11 -50.33 21.52
N HIS A 415 -12.91 -51.41 22.20
CA HIS A 415 -13.41 -52.77 21.85
C HIS A 415 -14.52 -53.24 22.78
N ARG A 416 -14.98 -52.43 23.69
CA ARG A 416 -16.16 -52.67 24.55
C ARG A 416 -17.40 -52.00 24.00
#